data_d46b8ea6d3199f6fa6d339c14aea3086
#
_entry.id   d46b8ea6d3199f6fa6d339c14aea3086
#
_cell.length_a   1.000
_cell.length_b   1.000
_cell.length_c   1.000
_cell.angle_alpha   90.00
_cell.angle_beta   90.00
_cell.angle_gamma   90.00
#
_symmetry.space_group_name_H-M   'P 1'
#
loop_
_entity.id
_entity.type
_entity.pdbx_description
1 polymer ?
#
loop_
_entity_poly.entity_id
_entity_poly.type
_entity_poly.pdbx_seq_one_letter_code
_entity_poly.pdbx_strand_id
1 'polypeptide(L)'
;MLRSAGMPALIAMSVLGFTSFFLTLSSLPLYAVDQGVPEALAGLVTTVMLFATVGCQLLVPAAVRRIGQPATLAIGMFALGAPTPLLLLSGELWWLLTVSAVRGLGFAILTVLTPLVATQIAPAGSHGRAIGLYGLAVAVPNVAAVPLAVALTDAGHFPAVAWLGAVPVLAVPLVRRFPKPPPRAEPRPGDARMPVRSLAGVLALLLALTLSGGGIFAIVPVQLAGSGGVVTWALLLLGVTSALARWRAGSLADRAGPARLLPVCAVLGVLGLFILAWGAAGAGPVVLVAVGAAVFGVAYGGAQNLTLLLSFDLAGADRRATASAAWNATYDAGTALGALLIGAVAAGSSLSVAMLGCASLVVVTAVAAVASARRSG
;
A
#
# COMPACT_ATOMS: atom_id res chain seq x y z
N MET A 1 -13.47 11.85 -15.67
CA MET A 1 -13.23 11.00 -14.49
C MET A 1 -13.94 11.54 -13.26
N LEU A 2 -13.62 12.72 -12.72
CA LEU A 2 -14.28 13.27 -11.52
C LEU A 2 -15.81 13.47 -11.66
N ARG A 3 -16.32 13.54 -12.88
CA ARG A 3 -17.76 13.66 -13.17
C ARG A 3 -18.49 12.32 -13.29
N SER A 4 -17.78 11.17 -13.24
CA SER A 4 -18.44 9.86 -13.21
C SER A 4 -19.18 9.67 -11.89
N ALA A 5 -20.39 9.12 -11.95
CA ALA A 5 -21.19 8.89 -10.77
C ALA A 5 -20.44 7.96 -9.80
N GLY A 6 -20.26 8.42 -8.56
CA GLY A 6 -19.56 7.67 -7.51
C GLY A 6 -18.06 7.97 -7.34
N MET A 7 -17.34 8.49 -8.34
CA MET A 7 -15.89 8.77 -8.21
C MET A 7 -15.56 9.77 -7.08
N PRO A 8 -16.27 10.90 -6.93
CA PRO A 8 -16.02 11.80 -5.79
C PRO A 8 -16.26 11.12 -4.44
N ALA A 9 -17.27 10.27 -4.34
CA ALA A 9 -17.55 9.51 -3.12
C ALA A 9 -16.43 8.50 -2.80
N LEU A 10 -15.90 7.84 -3.83
CA LEU A 10 -14.76 6.92 -3.68
C LEU A 10 -13.50 7.65 -3.22
N ILE A 11 -13.19 8.80 -3.83
CA ILE A 11 -12.04 9.62 -3.44
C ILE A 11 -12.18 10.07 -1.99
N ALA A 12 -13.35 10.62 -1.61
CA ALA A 12 -13.62 11.05 -0.25
C ALA A 12 -13.47 9.89 0.74
N MET A 13 -14.04 8.73 0.43
CA MET A 13 -13.92 7.51 1.25
C MET A 13 -12.46 7.07 1.39
N SER A 14 -11.70 7.06 0.30
CA SER A 14 -10.27 6.71 0.31
C SER A 14 -9.47 7.70 1.15
N VAL A 15 -9.66 9.01 0.92
CA VAL A 15 -8.97 10.07 1.68
C VAL A 15 -9.27 9.94 3.18
N LEU A 16 -10.54 9.82 3.58
CA LEU A 16 -10.92 9.72 4.98
C LEU A 16 -10.38 8.43 5.63
N GLY A 17 -10.47 7.30 4.93
CA GLY A 17 -9.96 6.02 5.42
C GLY A 17 -8.44 6.02 5.59
N PHE A 18 -7.71 6.46 4.58
CA PHE A 18 -6.24 6.53 4.64
C PHE A 18 -5.74 7.61 5.61
N THR A 19 -6.48 8.72 5.78
CA THR A 19 -6.19 9.70 6.84
C THR A 19 -6.23 9.05 8.21
N SER A 20 -7.28 8.30 8.53
CA SER A 20 -7.38 7.58 9.82
C SER A 20 -6.22 6.60 10.02
N PHE A 21 -5.83 5.87 8.98
CA PHE A 21 -4.71 4.94 9.03
C PHE A 21 -3.39 5.68 9.30
N PHE A 22 -3.06 6.69 8.50
CA PHE A 22 -1.80 7.42 8.61
C PHE A 22 -1.69 8.27 9.87
N LEU A 23 -2.81 8.82 10.39
CA LEU A 23 -2.81 9.53 11.67
C LEU A 23 -2.32 8.64 12.81
N THR A 24 -2.68 7.37 12.83
CA THR A 24 -2.33 6.46 13.93
C THR A 24 -1.08 5.63 13.68
N LEU A 25 -0.58 5.60 12.44
CA LEU A 25 0.57 4.76 12.05
C LEU A 25 1.82 5.05 12.90
N SER A 26 2.15 6.32 13.09
CA SER A 26 3.32 6.75 13.85
C SER A 26 2.98 7.31 15.23
N SER A 27 1.81 7.92 15.40
CA SER A 27 1.42 8.56 16.64
C SER A 27 0.98 7.57 17.72
N LEU A 28 0.38 6.43 17.35
CA LEU A 28 -0.09 5.47 18.34
C LEU A 28 1.07 4.77 19.10
N PRO A 29 2.20 4.38 18.45
CA PRO A 29 3.37 3.92 19.21
C PRO A 29 3.92 4.99 20.18
N LEU A 30 3.97 6.26 19.77
CA LEU A 30 4.39 7.35 20.63
C LEU A 30 3.45 7.49 21.85
N TYR A 31 2.15 7.52 21.58
CA TYR A 31 1.15 7.56 22.66
C TYR A 31 1.27 6.35 23.59
N ALA A 32 1.52 5.16 23.10
CA ALA A 32 1.72 3.97 23.93
C ALA A 32 2.90 4.14 24.89
N VAL A 33 4.01 4.71 24.42
CA VAL A 33 5.16 5.04 25.28
C VAL A 33 4.79 6.08 26.34
N ASP A 34 4.06 7.13 25.99
CA ASP A 34 3.59 8.17 26.90
C ASP A 34 2.66 7.58 27.98
N GLN A 35 1.95 6.49 27.68
CA GLN A 35 1.10 5.76 28.63
C GLN A 35 1.89 4.74 29.50
N GLY A 36 3.22 4.66 29.33
CA GLY A 36 4.07 3.77 30.11
C GLY A 36 4.33 2.40 29.50
N VAL A 37 3.92 2.16 28.25
CA VAL A 37 4.30 0.94 27.51
C VAL A 37 5.81 1.01 27.20
N PRO A 38 6.58 -0.06 27.47
CA PRO A 38 8.01 -0.09 27.11
C PRO A 38 8.23 0.17 25.62
N GLU A 39 9.22 0.98 25.26
CA GLU A 39 9.55 1.34 23.88
C GLU A 39 9.69 0.11 22.96
N ALA A 40 10.32 -0.97 23.48
CA ALA A 40 10.49 -2.22 22.75
C ALA A 40 9.16 -2.89 22.34
N LEU A 41 8.05 -2.59 23.03
CA LEU A 41 6.72 -3.15 22.78
C LEU A 41 5.78 -2.17 22.08
N ALA A 42 6.10 -0.89 22.05
CA ALA A 42 5.23 0.15 21.49
C ALA A 42 4.92 -0.09 19.99
N GLY A 43 5.88 -0.60 19.22
CA GLY A 43 5.69 -0.95 17.81
C GLY A 43 4.68 -2.09 17.56
N LEU A 44 4.33 -2.88 18.59
CA LEU A 44 3.37 -3.96 18.45
C LEU A 44 1.98 -3.48 18.06
N VAL A 45 1.58 -2.26 18.44
CA VAL A 45 0.27 -1.70 18.08
C VAL A 45 0.10 -1.59 16.56
N THR A 46 1.14 -1.15 15.86
CA THR A 46 1.16 -1.09 14.39
C THR A 46 1.30 -2.48 13.78
N THR A 47 2.16 -3.30 14.35
CA THR A 47 2.40 -4.68 13.89
C THR A 47 1.12 -5.51 13.93
N VAL A 48 0.39 -5.49 15.05
CA VAL A 48 -0.88 -6.23 15.19
C VAL A 48 -1.94 -5.70 14.22
N MET A 49 -2.03 -4.38 14.03
CA MET A 49 -2.93 -3.80 13.04
C MET A 49 -2.63 -4.33 11.63
N LEU A 50 -1.36 -4.35 11.21
CA LEU A 50 -0.96 -4.82 9.88
C LEU A 50 -1.14 -6.33 9.73
N PHE A 51 -0.84 -7.12 10.76
CA PHE A 51 -1.12 -8.57 10.75
C PHE A 51 -2.60 -8.87 10.60
N ALA A 52 -3.46 -8.18 11.37
CA ALA A 52 -4.91 -8.29 11.22
C ALA A 52 -5.36 -7.88 9.82
N THR A 53 -4.76 -6.82 9.27
CA THR A 53 -5.02 -6.38 7.89
C THR A 53 -4.72 -7.48 6.89
N VAL A 54 -3.50 -8.02 6.87
CA VAL A 54 -3.09 -9.06 5.91
C VAL A 54 -3.95 -10.31 6.04
N GLY A 55 -4.20 -10.77 7.27
CA GLY A 55 -5.06 -11.94 7.52
C GLY A 55 -6.48 -11.73 7.01
N CYS A 56 -7.05 -10.55 7.23
CA CYS A 56 -8.42 -10.24 6.84
C CYS A 56 -8.59 -9.93 5.35
N GLN A 57 -7.56 -9.41 4.67
CA GLN A 57 -7.62 -9.16 3.23
C GLN A 57 -8.05 -10.39 2.43
N LEU A 58 -7.59 -11.57 2.79
CA LEU A 58 -7.96 -12.82 2.13
C LEU A 58 -9.40 -13.24 2.39
N LEU A 59 -10.03 -12.74 3.46
CA LEU A 59 -11.42 -13.01 3.82
C LEU A 59 -12.41 -12.02 3.17
N VAL A 60 -11.95 -10.85 2.73
CA VAL A 60 -12.80 -9.82 2.12
C VAL A 60 -13.62 -10.35 0.93
N PRO A 61 -13.07 -11.15 -0.01
CA PRO A 61 -13.87 -11.70 -1.10
C PRO A 61 -15.01 -12.60 -0.61
N ALA A 62 -14.82 -13.33 0.49
CA ALA A 62 -15.86 -14.14 1.10
C ALA A 62 -16.95 -13.29 1.77
N ALA A 63 -16.57 -12.21 2.46
CA ALA A 63 -17.50 -11.25 3.02
C ALA A 63 -18.36 -10.60 1.93
N VAL A 64 -17.75 -10.15 0.83
CA VAL A 64 -18.48 -9.58 -0.33
C VAL A 64 -19.47 -10.58 -0.92
N ARG A 65 -19.13 -11.87 -0.97
CA ARG A 65 -20.05 -12.90 -1.45
C ARG A 65 -21.24 -13.11 -0.52
N ARG A 66 -21.06 -12.98 0.80
CA ARG A 66 -22.11 -13.27 1.81
C ARG A 66 -23.05 -12.08 2.03
N ILE A 67 -22.51 -10.89 2.19
CA ILE A 67 -23.26 -9.70 2.60
C ILE A 67 -23.28 -8.58 1.54
N GLY A 68 -22.61 -8.79 0.41
CA GLY A 68 -22.50 -7.80 -0.66
C GLY A 68 -21.43 -6.74 -0.45
N GLN A 69 -20.99 -6.16 -1.56
CA GLN A 69 -19.89 -5.15 -1.57
C GLN A 69 -20.24 -3.88 -0.76
N PRO A 70 -21.45 -3.28 -0.87
CA PRO A 70 -21.76 -2.07 -0.12
C PRO A 70 -21.74 -2.28 1.40
N ALA A 71 -22.34 -3.39 1.89
CA ALA A 71 -22.38 -3.69 3.32
C ALA A 71 -20.97 -3.98 3.86
N THR A 72 -20.17 -4.75 3.11
CA THR A 72 -18.78 -5.02 3.48
C THR A 72 -17.98 -3.72 3.60
N LEU A 73 -18.12 -2.81 2.63
CA LEU A 73 -17.40 -1.52 2.64
C LEU A 73 -17.85 -0.61 3.79
N ALA A 74 -19.16 -0.58 4.10
CA ALA A 74 -19.69 0.15 5.24
C ALA A 74 -19.12 -0.37 6.57
N ILE A 75 -19.06 -1.70 6.74
CA ILE A 75 -18.44 -2.35 7.92
C ILE A 75 -16.97 -1.99 7.99
N GLY A 76 -16.25 -2.00 6.85
CA GLY A 76 -14.84 -1.62 6.80
C GLY A 76 -14.57 -0.19 7.28
N MET A 77 -15.35 0.78 6.78
CA MET A 77 -15.22 2.18 7.18
C MET A 77 -15.57 2.38 8.66
N PHE A 78 -16.61 1.69 9.15
CA PHE A 78 -16.99 1.72 10.55
C PHE A 78 -15.94 1.09 11.46
N ALA A 79 -15.46 -0.11 11.13
CA ALA A 79 -14.44 -0.83 11.91
C ALA A 79 -13.08 -0.12 11.92
N LEU A 80 -12.75 0.64 10.86
CA LEU A 80 -11.52 1.45 10.83
C LEU A 80 -11.64 2.70 11.70
N GLY A 81 -12.78 3.39 11.66
CA GLY A 81 -12.95 4.70 12.29
C GLY A 81 -13.51 4.64 13.71
N ALA A 82 -14.64 3.97 13.94
CA ALA A 82 -15.36 4.00 15.20
C ALA A 82 -14.55 3.54 16.42
N PRO A 83 -13.65 2.55 16.31
CA PRO A 83 -12.82 2.16 17.46
C PRO A 83 -11.71 3.13 17.80
N THR A 84 -11.36 4.10 16.94
CA THR A 84 -10.18 4.95 17.17
C THR A 84 -10.28 5.80 18.44
N PRO A 85 -11.41 6.45 18.77
CA PRO A 85 -11.55 7.17 20.05
C PRO A 85 -11.48 6.25 21.28
N LEU A 86 -11.75 4.94 21.12
CA LEU A 86 -11.66 3.98 22.22
C LEU A 86 -10.21 3.79 22.70
N LEU A 87 -9.20 4.18 21.91
CA LEU A 87 -7.80 4.22 22.32
C LEU A 87 -7.59 5.09 23.57
N LEU A 88 -8.47 6.06 23.81
CA LEU A 88 -8.40 6.96 24.96
C LEU A 88 -8.94 6.36 26.27
N LEU A 89 -9.61 5.20 26.22
CA LEU A 89 -10.22 4.57 27.40
C LEU A 89 -9.19 3.87 28.29
N SER A 90 -8.08 3.41 27.72
CA SER A 90 -7.02 2.76 28.48
C SER A 90 -5.69 2.83 27.73
N GLY A 91 -4.61 3.12 28.46
CA GLY A 91 -3.22 3.06 27.98
C GLY A 91 -2.61 1.65 28.03
N GLU A 92 -3.33 0.66 28.56
CA GLU A 92 -2.86 -0.70 28.67
C GLU A 92 -2.57 -1.33 27.28
N LEU A 93 -1.42 -1.97 27.14
CA LEU A 93 -0.96 -2.53 25.85
C LEU A 93 -2.01 -3.46 25.23
N TRP A 94 -2.59 -4.39 26.01
CA TRP A 94 -3.59 -5.33 25.47
C TRP A 94 -4.81 -4.63 24.86
N TRP A 95 -5.23 -3.50 25.45
CA TRP A 95 -6.33 -2.68 24.95
C TRP A 95 -5.97 -2.01 23.62
N LEU A 96 -4.80 -1.37 23.55
CA LEU A 96 -4.30 -0.74 22.35
C LEU A 96 -4.14 -1.75 21.21
N LEU A 97 -3.66 -2.97 21.52
CA LEU A 97 -3.55 -4.07 20.53
C LEU A 97 -4.93 -4.53 20.04
N THR A 98 -5.91 -4.67 20.92
CA THR A 98 -7.27 -5.09 20.57
C THR A 98 -7.93 -4.07 19.64
N VAL A 99 -7.88 -2.79 19.99
CA VAL A 99 -8.41 -1.71 19.13
C VAL A 99 -7.68 -1.68 17.78
N SER A 100 -6.36 -1.83 17.78
CA SER A 100 -5.55 -1.89 16.56
C SER A 100 -5.93 -3.07 15.67
N ALA A 101 -6.17 -4.26 16.23
CA ALA A 101 -6.62 -5.42 15.47
C ALA A 101 -7.98 -5.18 14.79
N VAL A 102 -8.95 -4.63 15.52
CA VAL A 102 -10.28 -4.28 14.96
C VAL A 102 -10.15 -3.25 13.83
N ARG A 103 -9.30 -2.24 14.00
CA ARG A 103 -9.03 -1.25 12.95
C ARG A 103 -8.35 -1.88 11.73
N GLY A 104 -7.48 -2.87 11.95
CA GLY A 104 -6.84 -3.65 10.88
C GLY A 104 -7.87 -4.38 10.00
N LEU A 105 -8.95 -4.94 10.57
CA LEU A 105 -10.07 -5.50 9.80
C LEU A 105 -10.69 -4.45 8.86
N GLY A 106 -10.94 -3.26 9.39
CA GLY A 106 -11.52 -2.15 8.60
C GLY A 106 -10.58 -1.71 7.47
N PHE A 107 -9.30 -1.61 7.76
CA PHE A 107 -8.28 -1.23 6.78
C PHE A 107 -8.13 -2.28 5.67
N ALA A 108 -8.20 -3.57 6.00
CA ALA A 108 -8.20 -4.66 5.02
C ALA A 108 -9.33 -4.51 4.00
N ILE A 109 -10.54 -4.21 4.46
CA ILE A 109 -11.70 -4.01 3.58
C ILE A 109 -11.49 -2.79 2.69
N LEU A 110 -11.03 -1.68 3.25
CA LEU A 110 -10.75 -0.45 2.51
C LEU A 110 -9.76 -0.71 1.37
N THR A 111 -8.60 -1.29 1.68
CA THR A 111 -7.51 -1.49 0.71
C THR A 111 -7.89 -2.46 -0.41
N VAL A 112 -8.68 -3.50 -0.12
CA VAL A 112 -9.14 -4.47 -1.12
C VAL A 112 -10.26 -3.92 -2.00
N LEU A 113 -11.24 -3.22 -1.42
CA LEU A 113 -12.45 -2.85 -2.16
C LEU A 113 -12.36 -1.51 -2.87
N THR A 114 -11.63 -0.53 -2.36
CA THR A 114 -11.59 0.80 -3.01
C THR A 114 -10.97 0.77 -4.41
N PRO A 115 -9.85 0.08 -4.70
CA PRO A 115 -9.36 -0.03 -6.07
C PRO A 115 -10.28 -0.83 -6.98
N LEU A 116 -10.96 -1.85 -6.44
CA LEU A 116 -11.98 -2.59 -7.18
C LEU A 116 -13.14 -1.69 -7.61
N VAL A 117 -13.71 -0.92 -6.66
CA VAL A 117 -14.78 0.05 -6.93
C VAL A 117 -14.30 1.11 -7.93
N ALA A 118 -13.05 1.57 -7.83
CA ALA A 118 -12.48 2.54 -8.79
C ALA A 118 -12.61 2.04 -10.24
N THR A 119 -12.29 0.78 -10.48
CA THR A 119 -12.42 0.20 -11.84
C THR A 119 -13.86 -0.05 -12.26
N GLN A 120 -14.76 -0.36 -11.33
CA GLN A 120 -16.19 -0.59 -11.61
C GLN A 120 -16.93 0.68 -12.04
N ILE A 121 -16.57 1.84 -11.44
CA ILE A 121 -17.20 3.13 -11.74
C ILE A 121 -16.49 3.89 -12.85
N ALA A 122 -15.32 3.42 -13.27
CA ALA A 122 -14.55 4.03 -14.35
C ALA A 122 -15.24 3.79 -15.71
N PRO A 123 -15.26 4.79 -16.60
CA PRO A 123 -15.64 4.58 -18.00
C PRO A 123 -14.74 3.52 -18.66
N ALA A 124 -15.28 2.80 -19.65
CA ALA A 124 -14.50 1.84 -20.43
C ALA A 124 -13.20 2.47 -20.96
N GLY A 125 -12.11 1.72 -20.92
CA GLY A 125 -10.79 2.20 -21.35
C GLY A 125 -10.12 3.22 -20.42
N SER A 126 -10.62 3.39 -19.18
CA SER A 126 -10.11 4.37 -18.22
C SER A 126 -9.77 3.78 -16.85
N HIS A 127 -9.63 2.46 -16.77
CA HIS A 127 -9.35 1.77 -15.50
C HIS A 127 -8.02 2.21 -14.89
N GLY A 128 -6.99 2.38 -15.72
CA GLY A 128 -5.67 2.84 -15.29
C GLY A 128 -5.72 4.24 -14.67
N ARG A 129 -6.44 5.16 -15.30
CA ARG A 129 -6.65 6.53 -14.74
C ARG A 129 -7.42 6.49 -13.43
N ALA A 130 -8.38 5.59 -13.28
CA ALA A 130 -9.15 5.44 -12.03
C ALA A 130 -8.24 4.96 -10.89
N ILE A 131 -7.41 3.94 -11.13
CA ILE A 131 -6.43 3.44 -10.15
C ILE A 131 -5.35 4.50 -9.86
N GLY A 132 -4.91 5.27 -10.86
CA GLY A 132 -3.99 6.39 -10.66
C GLY A 132 -4.57 7.48 -9.75
N LEU A 133 -5.84 7.84 -9.95
CA LEU A 133 -6.54 8.81 -9.10
C LEU A 133 -6.77 8.28 -7.68
N TYR A 134 -7.13 7.00 -7.54
CA TYR A 134 -7.15 6.31 -6.25
C TYR A 134 -5.78 6.38 -5.57
N GLY A 135 -4.69 6.16 -6.32
CA GLY A 135 -3.33 6.27 -5.80
C GLY A 135 -3.00 7.65 -5.22
N LEU A 136 -3.47 8.74 -5.85
CA LEU A 136 -3.35 10.09 -5.30
C LEU A 136 -4.18 10.26 -4.02
N ALA A 137 -5.40 9.71 -3.97
CA ALA A 137 -6.24 9.74 -2.79
C ALA A 137 -5.63 9.01 -1.58
N VAL A 138 -4.70 8.08 -1.83
CA VAL A 138 -3.87 7.43 -0.79
C VAL A 138 -2.65 8.28 -0.42
N ALA A 139 -1.96 8.84 -1.42
CA ALA A 139 -0.70 9.57 -1.22
C ALA A 139 -0.88 10.89 -0.47
N VAL A 140 -1.96 11.64 -0.74
CA VAL A 140 -2.22 12.94 -0.09
C VAL A 140 -2.36 12.80 1.43
N PRO A 141 -3.17 11.89 1.97
CA PRO A 141 -3.23 11.65 3.42
C PRO A 141 -1.89 11.25 4.02
N ASN A 142 -1.10 10.41 3.32
CA ASN A 142 0.20 9.99 3.82
C ASN A 142 1.13 11.18 4.09
N VAL A 143 1.22 12.10 3.15
CA VAL A 143 2.10 13.28 3.25
C VAL A 143 1.63 14.24 4.35
N ALA A 144 0.33 14.39 4.56
CA ALA A 144 -0.23 15.37 5.49
C ALA A 144 -0.48 14.80 6.89
N ALA A 145 -1.07 13.60 6.99
CA ALA A 145 -1.56 13.06 8.24
C ALA A 145 -0.43 12.55 9.15
N VAL A 146 0.63 11.96 8.60
CA VAL A 146 1.75 11.43 9.41
C VAL A 146 2.43 12.55 10.21
N PRO A 147 2.97 13.62 9.59
CA PRO A 147 3.63 14.68 10.35
C PRO A 147 2.67 15.42 11.28
N LEU A 148 1.41 15.65 10.85
CA LEU A 148 0.41 16.27 11.70
C LEU A 148 0.14 15.46 12.97
N ALA A 149 -0.01 14.14 12.85
CA ALA A 149 -0.31 13.27 13.97
C ALA A 149 0.85 13.20 14.98
N VAL A 150 2.09 13.12 14.47
CA VAL A 150 3.29 13.15 15.33
C VAL A 150 3.35 14.49 16.07
N ALA A 151 3.22 15.63 15.38
CA ALA A 151 3.26 16.95 16.00
C ALA A 151 2.16 17.15 17.07
N LEU A 152 0.93 16.65 16.80
CA LEU A 152 -0.15 16.72 17.78
C LEU A 152 0.12 15.83 19.01
N THR A 153 0.70 14.64 18.81
CA THR A 153 1.01 13.72 19.91
C THR A 153 2.14 14.27 20.78
N ASP A 154 3.22 14.76 20.17
CA ASP A 154 4.34 15.39 20.88
C ASP A 154 3.90 16.62 21.68
N ALA A 155 2.87 17.34 21.21
CA ALA A 155 2.26 18.45 21.91
C ALA A 155 1.24 18.01 23.01
N GLY A 156 1.08 16.72 23.29
CA GLY A 156 0.12 16.18 24.27
C GLY A 156 -1.34 16.15 23.77
N HIS A 157 -1.58 16.33 22.48
CA HIS A 157 -2.92 16.40 21.90
C HIS A 157 -3.34 15.10 21.19
N PHE A 158 -2.87 13.93 21.67
CA PHE A 158 -3.31 12.63 21.11
C PHE A 158 -4.84 12.44 21.07
N PRO A 159 -5.64 12.97 22.03
CA PRO A 159 -7.09 12.94 21.90
C PRO A 159 -7.63 13.51 20.59
N ALA A 160 -7.03 14.59 20.07
CA ALA A 160 -7.41 15.13 18.76
C ALA A 160 -7.10 14.14 17.63
N VAL A 161 -5.95 13.46 17.68
CA VAL A 161 -5.59 12.40 16.71
C VAL A 161 -6.60 11.25 16.75
N ALA A 162 -6.99 10.81 17.95
CA ALA A 162 -7.96 9.74 18.13
C ALA A 162 -9.35 10.09 17.54
N TRP A 163 -9.85 11.31 17.78
CA TRP A 163 -11.13 11.78 17.22
C TRP A 163 -11.04 12.02 15.71
N LEU A 164 -9.96 12.60 15.20
CA LEU A 164 -9.71 12.73 13.78
C LEU A 164 -9.59 11.35 13.12
N GLY A 165 -9.08 10.35 13.82
CA GLY A 165 -9.04 8.98 13.36
C GLY A 165 -10.42 8.32 13.19
N ALA A 166 -11.49 8.90 13.74
CA ALA A 166 -12.87 8.43 13.56
C ALA A 166 -13.54 8.90 12.25
N VAL A 167 -12.91 9.81 11.49
CA VAL A 167 -13.48 10.39 10.25
C VAL A 167 -13.95 9.37 9.20
N PRO A 168 -13.43 8.12 9.09
CA PRO A 168 -13.99 7.13 8.16
C PRO A 168 -15.47 6.85 8.38
N VAL A 169 -16.00 7.00 9.60
CA VAL A 169 -17.43 6.81 9.91
C VAL A 169 -18.30 7.74 9.08
N LEU A 170 -17.82 8.97 8.81
CA LEU A 170 -18.52 9.95 7.98
C LEU A 170 -18.67 9.51 6.52
N ALA A 171 -17.82 8.58 6.08
CA ALA A 171 -17.89 8.04 4.73
C ALA A 171 -18.86 6.86 4.58
N VAL A 172 -19.38 6.30 5.68
CA VAL A 172 -20.32 5.16 5.63
C VAL A 172 -21.55 5.46 4.75
N PRO A 173 -22.22 6.64 4.82
CA PRO A 173 -23.35 6.95 3.95
C PRO A 173 -23.00 7.00 2.45
N LEU A 174 -21.73 7.30 2.11
CA LEU A 174 -21.25 7.41 0.73
C LEU A 174 -21.31 6.08 -0.02
N VAL A 175 -21.34 4.95 0.70
CA VAL A 175 -21.46 3.60 0.12
C VAL A 175 -22.71 3.48 -0.77
N ARG A 176 -23.79 4.21 -0.43
CA ARG A 176 -25.02 4.24 -1.21
C ARG A 176 -24.88 4.86 -2.60
N ARG A 177 -23.80 5.59 -2.86
CA ARG A 177 -23.51 6.22 -4.16
C ARG A 177 -22.82 5.28 -5.15
N PHE A 178 -22.41 4.09 -4.71
CA PHE A 178 -21.79 3.13 -5.60
C PHE A 178 -22.86 2.31 -6.32
N PRO A 179 -22.64 1.99 -7.61
CA PRO A 179 -23.52 1.11 -8.34
C PRO A 179 -23.54 -0.27 -7.65
N LYS A 180 -24.72 -0.86 -7.61
CA LYS A 180 -24.83 -2.26 -7.20
C LYS A 180 -24.04 -3.10 -8.22
N PRO A 181 -23.18 -4.01 -7.76
CA PRO A 181 -22.50 -4.91 -8.70
C PRO A 181 -23.56 -5.66 -9.52
N PRO A 182 -23.29 -5.91 -10.81
CA PRO A 182 -24.23 -6.67 -11.64
C PRO A 182 -24.52 -8.03 -11.01
N PRO A 183 -25.71 -8.60 -11.22
CA PRO A 183 -26.02 -9.95 -10.80
C PRO A 183 -24.92 -10.89 -11.28
N ARG A 184 -24.46 -11.75 -10.40
CA ARG A 184 -23.39 -12.69 -10.71
C ARG A 184 -23.86 -13.64 -11.81
N ALA A 185 -23.10 -13.75 -12.88
CA ALA A 185 -23.30 -14.82 -13.83
C ALA A 185 -23.14 -16.17 -13.11
N GLU A 186 -24.01 -17.13 -13.40
CA GLU A 186 -23.85 -18.47 -12.86
C GLU A 186 -22.47 -19.03 -13.23
N PRO A 187 -21.78 -19.71 -12.27
CA PRO A 187 -20.48 -20.29 -12.56
C PRO A 187 -20.58 -21.26 -13.73
N ARG A 188 -19.88 -21.00 -14.81
CA ARG A 188 -19.81 -21.95 -15.93
C ARG A 188 -18.92 -23.13 -15.54
N PRO A 189 -19.28 -24.36 -15.94
CA PRO A 189 -18.38 -25.50 -15.81
C PRO A 189 -17.06 -25.17 -16.54
N GLY A 190 -15.94 -25.09 -15.84
CA GLY A 190 -14.65 -24.65 -16.36
C GLY A 190 -14.08 -23.36 -15.71
N ASP A 191 -14.92 -22.53 -15.09
CA ASP A 191 -14.48 -21.29 -14.39
C ASP A 191 -13.75 -21.54 -13.05
N ALA A 192 -13.42 -22.79 -12.74
CA ALA A 192 -13.13 -23.24 -11.38
C ALA A 192 -11.77 -22.85 -10.82
N ARG A 193 -10.78 -22.36 -11.57
CA ARG A 193 -9.45 -22.07 -11.02
C ARG A 193 -8.93 -20.71 -11.46
N MET A 194 -8.53 -19.91 -10.45
CA MET A 194 -7.75 -18.70 -10.69
C MET A 194 -6.46 -19.09 -11.46
N PRO A 195 -6.04 -18.32 -12.48
CA PRO A 195 -4.77 -18.59 -13.17
C PRO A 195 -3.58 -18.26 -12.26
N VAL A 196 -3.40 -19.07 -11.19
CA VAL A 196 -2.42 -18.82 -10.12
C VAL A 196 -1.01 -18.61 -10.70
N ARG A 197 -0.65 -19.37 -11.73
CA ARG A 197 0.69 -19.25 -12.36
C ARG A 197 0.91 -17.90 -13.03
N SER A 198 -0.10 -17.37 -13.73
CA SER A 198 0.01 -16.06 -14.38
C SER A 198 0.02 -14.92 -13.38
N LEU A 199 -0.81 -15.03 -12.33
CA LEU A 199 -0.86 -14.04 -11.26
C LEU A 199 0.42 -14.07 -10.40
N ALA A 200 0.99 -15.26 -10.16
CA ALA A 200 2.17 -15.44 -9.34
C ALA A 200 3.39 -14.64 -9.85
N GLY A 201 3.63 -14.60 -11.17
CA GLY A 201 4.72 -13.80 -11.75
C GLY A 201 4.57 -12.30 -11.48
N VAL A 202 3.35 -11.78 -11.65
CA VAL A 202 3.04 -10.36 -11.40
C VAL A 202 3.16 -10.03 -9.92
N LEU A 203 2.65 -10.89 -9.04
CA LEU A 203 2.73 -10.71 -7.59
C LEU A 203 4.17 -10.88 -7.07
N ALA A 204 4.98 -11.75 -7.66
CA ALA A 204 6.39 -11.90 -7.31
C ALA A 204 7.19 -10.62 -7.60
N LEU A 205 6.95 -9.97 -8.74
CA LEU A 205 7.58 -8.68 -9.04
C LEU A 205 7.09 -7.58 -8.07
N LEU A 206 5.80 -7.55 -7.76
CA LEU A 206 5.27 -6.66 -6.75
C LEU A 206 5.96 -6.88 -5.40
N LEU A 207 6.05 -8.13 -4.95
CA LEU A 207 6.71 -8.51 -3.70
C LEU A 207 8.17 -8.02 -3.66
N ALA A 208 8.92 -8.23 -4.74
CA ALA A 208 10.32 -7.79 -4.84
C ALA A 208 10.46 -6.28 -4.71
N LEU A 209 9.61 -5.51 -5.40
CA LEU A 209 9.63 -4.06 -5.34
C LEU A 209 9.14 -3.52 -4.00
N THR A 210 8.11 -4.12 -3.40
CA THR A 210 7.60 -3.69 -2.09
C THR A 210 8.53 -4.08 -0.95
N LEU A 211 9.21 -5.21 -1.05
CA LEU A 211 10.29 -5.60 -0.15
C LEU A 211 11.43 -4.57 -0.21
N SER A 212 11.88 -4.21 -1.41
CA SER A 212 12.91 -3.19 -1.59
C SER A 212 12.47 -1.83 -1.01
N GLY A 213 11.22 -1.41 -1.27
CA GLY A 213 10.66 -0.17 -0.75
C GLY A 213 10.58 -0.16 0.78
N GLY A 214 10.05 -1.24 1.38
CA GLY A 214 9.97 -1.38 2.84
C GLY A 214 11.33 -1.29 3.52
N GLY A 215 12.35 -1.91 2.93
CA GLY A 215 13.73 -1.81 3.41
C GLY A 215 14.31 -0.40 3.26
N ILE A 216 14.07 0.28 2.14
CA ILE A 216 14.52 1.67 1.95
C ILE A 216 13.88 2.57 3.01
N PHE A 217 12.57 2.47 3.22
CA PHE A 217 11.88 3.30 4.21
C PHE A 217 12.37 3.07 5.65
N ALA A 218 12.66 1.81 6.00
CA ALA A 218 13.02 1.46 7.37
C ALA A 218 14.53 1.57 7.66
N ILE A 219 15.38 1.16 6.73
CA ILE A 219 16.81 0.92 7.01
C ILE A 219 17.72 2.05 6.54
N VAL A 220 17.37 2.74 5.43
CA VAL A 220 18.19 3.88 4.96
C VAL A 220 18.33 4.96 6.03
N PRO A 221 17.28 5.37 6.77
CA PRO A 221 17.42 6.34 7.85
C PRO A 221 18.37 5.90 8.98
N VAL A 222 18.35 4.60 9.29
CA VAL A 222 19.17 4.03 10.37
C VAL A 222 20.64 3.94 9.94
N GLN A 223 20.89 3.40 8.76
CA GLN A 223 22.25 3.14 8.26
C GLN A 223 23.00 4.41 7.83
N LEU A 224 22.28 5.43 7.43
CA LEU A 224 22.83 6.72 7.00
C LEU A 224 22.52 7.84 8.01
N ALA A 225 22.30 7.48 9.28
CA ALA A 225 22.17 8.45 10.36
C ALA A 225 23.40 9.35 10.41
N GLY A 226 23.19 10.67 10.46
CA GLY A 226 24.29 11.65 10.43
C GLY A 226 24.70 12.14 9.03
N SER A 227 24.14 11.59 7.94
CA SER A 227 24.39 12.08 6.57
C SER A 227 23.66 13.40 6.23
N GLY A 228 23.33 14.20 7.24
CA GLY A 228 22.61 15.47 7.08
C GLY A 228 21.22 15.29 6.48
N GLY A 229 20.77 16.26 5.68
CA GLY A 229 19.45 16.24 5.05
C GLY A 229 19.27 15.22 3.92
N VAL A 230 20.31 14.47 3.50
CA VAL A 230 20.25 13.58 2.33
C VAL A 230 19.20 12.47 2.51
N VAL A 231 19.11 11.88 3.70
CA VAL A 231 18.10 10.84 3.99
C VAL A 231 16.69 11.40 3.88
N THR A 232 16.46 12.59 4.43
CA THR A 232 15.16 13.27 4.33
C THR A 232 14.79 13.52 2.87
N TRP A 233 15.71 14.02 2.06
CA TRP A 233 15.50 14.22 0.63
C TRP A 233 15.31 12.91 -0.11
N ALA A 234 16.03 11.86 0.22
CA ALA A 234 15.88 10.54 -0.40
C ALA A 234 14.45 10.00 -0.19
N LEU A 235 13.96 10.01 1.05
CA LEU A 235 12.60 9.54 1.36
C LEU A 235 11.51 10.44 0.77
N LEU A 236 11.70 11.77 0.79
CA LEU A 236 10.78 12.71 0.18
C LEU A 236 10.68 12.49 -1.33
N LEU A 237 11.82 12.41 -2.01
CA LEU A 237 11.87 12.20 -3.46
C LEU A 237 11.27 10.83 -3.84
N LEU A 238 11.58 9.76 -3.09
CA LEU A 238 10.96 8.46 -3.29
C LEU A 238 9.43 8.56 -3.19
N GLY A 239 8.92 9.22 -2.17
CA GLY A 239 7.47 9.39 -1.96
C GLY A 239 6.81 10.20 -3.09
N VAL A 240 7.38 11.34 -3.44
CA VAL A 240 6.85 12.23 -4.49
C VAL A 240 6.90 11.56 -5.86
N THR A 241 8.04 10.98 -6.24
CA THR A 241 8.19 10.32 -7.55
C THR A 241 7.30 9.09 -7.64
N SER A 242 7.13 8.33 -6.55
CA SER A 242 6.21 7.20 -6.47
C SER A 242 4.76 7.64 -6.68
N ALA A 243 4.31 8.68 -6.00
CA ALA A 243 2.95 9.20 -6.15
C ALA A 243 2.67 9.69 -7.59
N LEU A 244 3.60 10.46 -8.16
CA LEU A 244 3.49 10.98 -9.53
C LEU A 244 3.53 9.85 -10.58
N ALA A 245 4.45 8.89 -10.40
CA ALA A 245 4.56 7.74 -11.30
C ALA A 245 3.31 6.85 -11.22
N ARG A 246 2.77 6.59 -10.03
CA ARG A 246 1.54 5.82 -9.85
C ARG A 246 0.37 6.48 -10.56
N TRP A 247 0.26 7.81 -10.47
CA TRP A 247 -0.77 8.55 -11.20
C TRP A 247 -0.58 8.49 -12.70
N ARG A 248 0.63 8.78 -13.21
CA ARG A 248 0.93 8.80 -14.65
C ARG A 248 0.87 7.41 -15.29
N ALA A 249 1.35 6.38 -14.59
CA ALA A 249 1.29 4.99 -15.06
C ALA A 249 -0.14 4.56 -15.38
N GLY A 250 -1.14 5.05 -14.65
CA GLY A 250 -2.54 4.77 -14.94
C GLY A 250 -2.97 5.25 -16.32
N SER A 251 -2.65 6.50 -16.67
CA SER A 251 -2.99 7.08 -17.97
C SER A 251 -2.19 6.47 -19.13
N LEU A 252 -0.96 6.05 -18.86
CA LEU A 252 -0.13 5.35 -19.84
C LEU A 252 -0.62 3.92 -20.06
N ALA A 253 -1.05 3.24 -18.99
CA ALA A 253 -1.62 1.90 -19.06
C ALA A 253 -2.91 1.85 -19.91
N ASP A 254 -3.76 2.87 -19.80
CA ASP A 254 -4.98 2.98 -20.63
C ASP A 254 -4.66 3.08 -22.14
N ARG A 255 -3.46 3.57 -22.51
CA ARG A 255 -3.04 3.74 -23.91
C ARG A 255 -2.21 2.59 -24.45
N ALA A 256 -1.23 2.13 -23.67
CA ALA A 256 -0.22 1.18 -24.11
C ALA A 256 -0.43 -0.24 -23.57
N GLY A 257 -1.33 -0.39 -22.59
CA GLY A 257 -1.51 -1.62 -21.82
C GLY A 257 -0.50 -1.76 -20.67
N PRO A 258 -0.91 -2.33 -19.52
CA PRO A 258 -0.04 -2.43 -18.34
C PRO A 258 1.15 -3.39 -18.57
N ALA A 259 0.95 -4.47 -19.33
CA ALA A 259 1.98 -5.47 -19.61
C ALA A 259 3.20 -4.91 -20.36
N ARG A 260 3.01 -3.93 -21.24
CA ARG A 260 4.11 -3.30 -22.01
C ARG A 260 4.95 -2.35 -21.18
N LEU A 261 4.37 -1.75 -20.16
CA LEU A 261 5.04 -0.75 -19.29
C LEU A 261 5.77 -1.40 -18.13
N LEU A 262 5.36 -2.60 -17.72
CA LEU A 262 5.91 -3.28 -16.54
C LEU A 262 7.43 -3.53 -16.63
N PRO A 263 8.02 -3.95 -17.78
CA PRO A 263 9.47 -4.08 -17.94
C PRO A 263 10.23 -2.75 -17.69
N VAL A 264 9.65 -1.63 -18.10
CA VAL A 264 10.26 -0.32 -17.87
C VAL A 264 10.37 -0.02 -16.36
N CYS A 265 9.31 -0.32 -15.61
CA CYS A 265 9.35 -0.19 -14.15
C CYS A 265 10.41 -1.12 -13.53
N ALA A 266 10.54 -2.35 -14.02
CA ALA A 266 11.56 -3.28 -13.52
C ALA A 266 12.98 -2.75 -13.76
N VAL A 267 13.28 -2.27 -14.98
CA VAL A 267 14.59 -1.67 -15.31
C VAL A 267 14.88 -0.45 -14.45
N LEU A 268 13.91 0.46 -14.28
CA LEU A 268 14.06 1.62 -13.41
C LEU A 268 14.23 1.22 -11.94
N GLY A 269 13.56 0.14 -11.49
CA GLY A 269 13.72 -0.41 -10.15
C GLY A 269 15.16 -0.90 -9.89
N VAL A 270 15.69 -1.69 -10.81
CA VAL A 270 17.08 -2.18 -10.75
C VAL A 270 18.07 -1.02 -10.79
N LEU A 271 17.89 -0.07 -11.70
CA LEU A 271 18.76 1.10 -11.84
C LEU A 271 18.74 1.95 -10.56
N GLY A 272 17.55 2.23 -10.00
CA GLY A 272 17.42 3.00 -8.77
C GLY A 272 18.09 2.33 -7.57
N LEU A 273 17.91 1.00 -7.42
CA LEU A 273 18.57 0.21 -6.37
C LEU A 273 20.09 0.17 -6.54
N PHE A 274 20.59 0.08 -7.77
CA PHE A 274 22.03 0.11 -8.07
C PHE A 274 22.64 1.47 -7.73
N ILE A 275 22.01 2.58 -8.14
CA ILE A 275 22.48 3.94 -7.84
C ILE A 275 22.49 4.17 -6.31
N LEU A 276 21.43 3.71 -5.61
CA LEU A 276 21.33 3.81 -4.16
C LEU A 276 22.43 3.00 -3.48
N ALA A 277 22.68 1.77 -3.93
CA ALA A 277 23.77 0.92 -3.43
C ALA A 277 25.13 1.58 -3.60
N TRP A 278 25.38 2.21 -4.75
CA TRP A 278 26.66 2.91 -5.01
C TRP A 278 26.85 4.10 -4.08
N GLY A 279 25.80 4.93 -3.90
CA GLY A 279 25.87 6.06 -2.97
C GLY A 279 26.06 5.62 -1.50
N ALA A 280 25.41 4.51 -1.12
CA ALA A 280 25.52 3.96 0.23
C ALA A 280 26.88 3.28 0.51
N ALA A 281 27.58 2.81 -0.52
CA ALA A 281 28.93 2.22 -0.38
C ALA A 281 30.04 3.26 -0.11
N GLY A 282 29.73 4.55 -0.17
CA GLY A 282 30.76 5.61 -0.11
C GLY A 282 31.66 5.68 -1.37
N ALA A 283 31.32 4.92 -2.42
CA ALA A 283 32.06 4.90 -3.69
C ALA A 283 31.73 6.12 -4.58
N GLY A 284 30.79 6.95 -4.16
CA GLY A 284 30.34 8.16 -4.84
C GLY A 284 29.75 9.18 -3.87
N PRO A 285 29.33 10.35 -4.39
CA PRO A 285 28.68 11.36 -3.56
C PRO A 285 27.42 10.81 -2.88
N VAL A 286 27.23 11.08 -1.59
CA VAL A 286 26.06 10.60 -0.82
C VAL A 286 24.72 11.05 -1.42
N VAL A 287 24.70 12.11 -2.24
CA VAL A 287 23.52 12.57 -2.99
C VAL A 287 22.97 11.48 -3.94
N LEU A 288 23.79 10.51 -4.37
CA LEU A 288 23.35 9.39 -5.18
C LEU A 288 22.30 8.53 -4.46
N VAL A 289 22.31 8.50 -3.13
CA VAL A 289 21.25 7.85 -2.34
C VAL A 289 19.89 8.49 -2.65
N ALA A 290 19.81 9.81 -2.69
CA ALA A 290 18.58 10.54 -3.02
C ALA A 290 18.17 10.36 -4.49
N VAL A 291 19.14 10.37 -5.41
CA VAL A 291 18.89 10.11 -6.84
C VAL A 291 18.40 8.68 -7.04
N GLY A 292 19.06 7.68 -6.45
CA GLY A 292 18.64 6.29 -6.52
C GLY A 292 17.24 6.07 -5.94
N ALA A 293 16.94 6.70 -4.80
CA ALA A 293 15.62 6.68 -4.19
C ALA A 293 14.54 7.31 -5.10
N ALA A 294 14.84 8.42 -5.76
CA ALA A 294 13.92 9.05 -6.71
C ALA A 294 13.63 8.16 -7.93
N VAL A 295 14.66 7.56 -8.53
CA VAL A 295 14.53 6.64 -9.68
C VAL A 295 13.76 5.39 -9.27
N PHE A 296 14.11 4.81 -8.11
CA PHE A 296 13.37 3.67 -7.55
C PHE A 296 11.91 4.04 -7.26
N GLY A 297 11.64 5.24 -6.76
CA GLY A 297 10.29 5.75 -6.51
C GLY A 297 9.40 5.75 -7.76
N VAL A 298 9.94 6.12 -8.92
CA VAL A 298 9.23 6.02 -10.21
C VAL A 298 8.86 4.57 -10.51
N ALA A 299 9.79 3.64 -10.35
CA ALA A 299 9.56 2.21 -10.55
C ALA A 299 8.50 1.67 -9.58
N TYR A 300 8.67 1.97 -8.30
CA TYR A 300 7.83 1.53 -7.22
C TYR A 300 6.38 1.98 -7.37
N GLY A 301 6.16 3.27 -7.63
CA GLY A 301 4.82 3.81 -7.84
C GLY A 301 4.18 3.34 -9.14
N GLY A 302 4.93 3.33 -10.23
CA GLY A 302 4.46 2.83 -11.53
C GLY A 302 4.04 1.36 -11.46
N ALA A 303 4.89 0.51 -10.89
CA ALA A 303 4.62 -0.92 -10.75
C ALA A 303 3.40 -1.21 -9.87
N GLN A 304 3.15 -0.43 -8.81
CA GLN A 304 1.94 -0.59 -7.99
C GLN A 304 0.65 -0.46 -8.81
N ASN A 305 0.56 0.53 -9.69
CA ASN A 305 -0.60 0.70 -10.57
C ASN A 305 -0.68 -0.43 -11.61
N LEU A 306 0.44 -0.69 -12.32
CA LEU A 306 0.48 -1.64 -13.42
C LEU A 306 0.23 -3.08 -12.98
N THR A 307 0.81 -3.51 -11.86
CA THR A 307 0.60 -4.86 -11.32
C THR A 307 -0.81 -5.07 -10.83
N LEU A 308 -1.45 -4.05 -10.25
CA LEU A 308 -2.85 -4.14 -9.82
C LEU A 308 -3.80 -4.27 -11.02
N LEU A 309 -3.62 -3.42 -12.04
CA LEU A 309 -4.40 -3.51 -13.28
C LEU A 309 -4.22 -4.87 -13.96
N LEU A 310 -2.97 -5.31 -14.10
CA LEU A 310 -2.67 -6.60 -14.73
C LEU A 310 -3.24 -7.76 -13.91
N SER A 311 -3.25 -7.66 -12.57
CA SER A 311 -3.89 -8.66 -11.72
C SER A 311 -5.40 -8.73 -11.94
N PHE A 312 -6.06 -7.58 -12.18
CA PHE A 312 -7.49 -7.54 -12.51
C PHE A 312 -7.79 -8.11 -13.90
N ASP A 313 -6.94 -7.82 -14.89
CA ASP A 313 -7.09 -8.33 -16.24
C ASP A 313 -6.92 -9.85 -16.29
N LEU A 314 -5.90 -10.38 -15.61
CA LEU A 314 -5.61 -11.82 -15.53
C LEU A 314 -6.67 -12.60 -14.75
N ALA A 315 -7.24 -12.00 -13.71
CA ALA A 315 -8.24 -12.66 -12.87
C ALA A 315 -9.64 -12.71 -13.51
N GLY A 316 -9.93 -11.78 -14.43
CA GLY A 316 -11.27 -11.59 -14.98
C GLY A 316 -12.25 -10.93 -14.00
N ALA A 317 -13.41 -10.50 -14.51
CA ALA A 317 -14.35 -9.66 -13.77
C ALA A 317 -14.82 -10.29 -12.45
N ASP A 318 -15.13 -11.57 -12.45
CA ASP A 318 -15.71 -12.29 -11.30
C ASP A 318 -14.71 -12.50 -10.14
N ARG A 319 -13.40 -12.40 -10.42
CA ARG A 319 -12.32 -12.68 -9.45
C ARG A 319 -11.50 -11.45 -9.09
N ARG A 320 -11.86 -10.27 -9.55
CA ARG A 320 -11.15 -9.02 -9.24
C ARG A 320 -11.01 -8.77 -7.74
N ALA A 321 -12.03 -9.09 -6.94
CA ALA A 321 -11.95 -8.97 -5.49
C ALA A 321 -10.86 -9.88 -4.88
N THR A 322 -10.74 -11.12 -5.36
CA THR A 322 -9.71 -12.06 -4.94
C THR A 322 -8.32 -11.61 -5.41
N ALA A 323 -8.22 -11.10 -6.64
CA ALA A 323 -6.96 -10.53 -7.15
C ALA A 323 -6.53 -9.30 -6.37
N SER A 324 -7.47 -8.42 -6.01
CA SER A 324 -7.19 -7.26 -5.16
C SER A 324 -6.71 -7.68 -3.76
N ALA A 325 -7.35 -8.68 -3.16
CA ALA A 325 -6.94 -9.21 -1.86
C ALA A 325 -5.53 -9.81 -1.91
N ALA A 326 -5.23 -10.64 -2.91
CA ALA A 326 -3.91 -11.22 -3.10
C ALA A 326 -2.84 -10.14 -3.36
N TRP A 327 -3.17 -9.13 -4.17
CA TRP A 327 -2.28 -8.02 -4.47
C TRP A 327 -1.94 -7.22 -3.19
N ASN A 328 -2.96 -6.84 -2.39
CA ASN A 328 -2.75 -6.07 -1.16
C ASN A 328 -1.98 -6.88 -0.11
N ALA A 329 -2.33 -8.15 0.08
CA ALA A 329 -1.59 -9.04 0.98
C ALA A 329 -0.11 -9.18 0.58
N THR A 330 0.17 -9.28 -0.73
CA THR A 330 1.54 -9.32 -1.26
C THR A 330 2.27 -7.99 -1.04
N TYR A 331 1.60 -6.87 -1.24
CA TYR A 331 2.14 -5.53 -1.03
C TYR A 331 2.55 -5.33 0.44
N ASP A 332 1.64 -5.61 1.35
CA ASP A 332 1.85 -5.42 2.79
C ASP A 332 2.90 -6.40 3.33
N ALA A 333 2.85 -7.67 2.91
CA ALA A 333 3.85 -8.67 3.26
C ALA A 333 5.24 -8.30 2.75
N GLY A 334 5.34 -7.84 1.49
CA GLY A 334 6.61 -7.37 0.91
C GLY A 334 7.20 -6.21 1.70
N THR A 335 6.39 -5.20 2.00
CA THR A 335 6.82 -4.04 2.78
C THR A 335 7.32 -4.43 4.17
N ALA A 336 6.59 -5.30 4.87
CA ALA A 336 6.98 -5.78 6.20
C ALA A 336 8.26 -6.64 6.18
N LEU A 337 8.33 -7.59 5.25
CA LEU A 337 9.51 -8.45 5.08
C LEU A 337 10.74 -7.63 4.66
N GLY A 338 10.55 -6.55 3.90
CA GLY A 338 11.62 -5.67 3.46
C GLY A 338 12.35 -5.01 4.63
N ALA A 339 11.61 -4.45 5.57
CA ALA A 339 12.21 -3.87 6.77
C ALA A 339 13.04 -4.90 7.54
N LEU A 340 12.53 -6.12 7.69
CA LEU A 340 13.17 -7.20 8.44
C LEU A 340 14.40 -7.77 7.71
N LEU A 341 14.22 -8.23 6.47
CA LEU A 341 15.27 -8.95 5.73
C LEU A 341 16.41 -8.02 5.31
N ILE A 342 16.08 -6.82 4.81
CA ILE A 342 17.09 -5.84 4.42
C ILE A 342 17.83 -5.34 5.65
N GLY A 343 17.15 -5.15 6.78
CA GLY A 343 17.77 -4.82 8.05
C GLY A 343 18.77 -5.88 8.51
N ALA A 344 18.39 -7.16 8.45
CA ALA A 344 19.27 -8.26 8.81
C ALA A 344 20.50 -8.37 7.88
N VAL A 345 20.33 -8.22 6.57
CA VAL A 345 21.45 -8.24 5.61
C VAL A 345 22.34 -7.01 5.80
N ALA A 346 21.77 -5.83 6.00
CA ALA A 346 22.55 -4.60 6.21
C ALA A 346 23.35 -4.65 7.51
N ALA A 347 22.83 -5.24 8.57
CA ALA A 347 23.52 -5.43 9.84
C ALA A 347 24.66 -6.46 9.74
N GLY A 348 24.46 -7.54 8.99
CA GLY A 348 25.47 -8.60 8.82
C GLY A 348 26.51 -8.31 7.73
N SER A 349 26.26 -7.33 6.84
CA SER A 349 27.19 -6.99 5.75
C SER A 349 27.21 -5.49 5.46
N SER A 350 26.33 -4.98 4.61
CA SER A 350 26.18 -3.55 4.33
C SER A 350 24.84 -3.26 3.65
N LEU A 351 24.42 -1.99 3.72
CA LEU A 351 23.23 -1.51 3.00
C LEU A 351 23.39 -1.72 1.48
N SER A 352 24.59 -1.51 0.95
CA SER A 352 24.85 -1.69 -0.49
C SER A 352 24.64 -3.14 -0.94
N VAL A 353 25.13 -4.12 -0.17
CA VAL A 353 24.91 -5.54 -0.45
C VAL A 353 23.42 -5.87 -0.40
N ALA A 354 22.69 -5.35 0.58
CA ALA A 354 21.24 -5.54 0.68
C ALA A 354 20.49 -4.98 -0.54
N MET A 355 20.85 -3.77 -1.00
CA MET A 355 20.24 -3.15 -2.18
C MET A 355 20.56 -3.89 -3.48
N LEU A 356 21.77 -4.41 -3.65
CA LEU A 356 22.14 -5.27 -4.79
C LEU A 356 21.40 -6.60 -4.79
N GLY A 357 21.20 -7.19 -3.61
CA GLY A 357 20.34 -8.37 -3.45
C GLY A 357 18.88 -8.10 -3.90
N CYS A 358 18.34 -6.95 -3.51
CA CYS A 358 17.02 -6.49 -3.98
C CYS A 358 16.99 -6.29 -5.50
N ALA A 359 18.01 -5.67 -6.08
CA ALA A 359 18.10 -5.49 -7.54
C ALA A 359 18.09 -6.85 -8.27
N SER A 360 18.86 -7.83 -7.78
CA SER A 360 18.88 -9.19 -8.33
C SER A 360 17.50 -9.86 -8.23
N LEU A 361 16.79 -9.70 -7.08
CA LEU A 361 15.45 -10.23 -6.90
C LEU A 361 14.44 -9.60 -7.88
N VAL A 362 14.53 -8.29 -8.12
CA VAL A 362 13.70 -7.58 -9.10
C VAL A 362 13.96 -8.12 -10.50
N VAL A 363 15.21 -8.37 -10.90
CA VAL A 363 15.55 -8.97 -12.22
C VAL A 363 14.89 -10.34 -12.39
N VAL A 364 15.08 -11.24 -11.42
CA VAL A 364 14.53 -12.60 -11.47
C VAL A 364 13.01 -12.59 -11.58
N THR A 365 12.37 -11.78 -10.73
CA THR A 365 10.90 -11.69 -10.70
C THR A 365 10.33 -10.97 -11.93
N ALA A 366 11.05 -10.01 -12.51
CA ALA A 366 10.64 -9.33 -13.74
C ALA A 366 10.57 -10.30 -14.93
N VAL A 367 11.53 -11.22 -15.06
CA VAL A 367 11.48 -12.26 -16.12
C VAL A 367 10.23 -13.13 -15.97
N ALA A 368 9.91 -13.56 -14.74
CA ALA A 368 8.71 -14.32 -14.45
C ALA A 368 7.42 -13.53 -14.75
N ALA A 369 7.37 -12.23 -14.39
CA ALA A 369 6.23 -11.36 -14.65
C ALA A 369 5.98 -11.15 -16.15
N VAL A 370 7.04 -10.89 -16.93
CA VAL A 370 6.95 -10.73 -18.40
C VAL A 370 6.49 -12.04 -19.08
N ALA A 371 7.03 -13.17 -18.64
CA ALA A 371 6.61 -14.48 -19.16
C ALA A 371 5.12 -14.76 -18.86
N SER A 372 4.65 -14.37 -17.68
CA SER A 372 3.24 -14.49 -17.28
C SER A 372 2.32 -13.61 -18.14
N ALA A 373 2.71 -12.35 -18.36
CA ALA A 373 1.94 -11.37 -19.13
C ALA A 373 1.80 -11.74 -20.62
N ARG A 374 2.82 -12.39 -21.21
CA ARG A 374 2.79 -12.85 -22.61
C ARG A 374 1.90 -14.06 -22.88
N ARG A 375 1.60 -14.85 -21.85
CA ARG A 375 0.74 -16.04 -21.96
C ARG A 375 -0.75 -15.72 -21.93
N SER A 376 -1.10 -14.50 -21.62
CA SER A 376 -2.48 -14.01 -21.44
C SER A 376 -2.96 -13.10 -22.59
N GLY A 377 -2.13 -12.75 -23.53
CA GLY A 377 -2.46 -12.04 -24.78
C GLY A 377 -2.34 -12.95 -26.00
#